data_a0b65f98aa5d83ffc0d6a5ba7f3d7f9d
#
_entry.id   a0b65f98aa5d83ffc0d6a5ba7f3d7f9d
#
_cell.length_a   1.000
_cell.length_b   1.000
_cell.length_c   1.000
_cell.angle_alpha   90.00
_cell.angle_beta   90.00
_cell.angle_gamma   90.00
#
_symmetry.space_group_name_H-M   'P 1'
#
loop_
_entity.id
_entity.type
_entity.pdbx_description
1 polymer ?
#
loop_
_entity_poly.entity_id
_entity_poly.type
_entity_poly.pdbx_seq_one_letter_code
_entity_poly.pdbx_strand_id
1 'polypeptide(L)'
;MKRVFLAPAKINLRLQVLSKREDGYHDLCMVMQCVSLYDRIELSLSKVPGVRVSCPGVDLLPGTKNIAARAAEVLIDRLGKEWGVDLVVEKNIPVAAGLGGGSSDAAVVLQGLNDMLGAGLSRDELMSIGSSLGADVPFFLYGQPAIARGIGDLLQPLPQPLPDVWYVLVNPGVAVSTAWVYQNLGLTSLVDEYRLPGFPKTAQDFKSFVVNDLERVTLSRYPEVGLVKSRLSELGALAVLMSGSGPTVFGVFHDQAEAETACRKIRLEHQGWRAETVRPV
;
A
#
# COMPACT_ATOMS: atom_id res chain seq x y z
N MET A 1 28.79 2.31 -5.96
CA MET A 1 28.12 1.06 -5.51
C MET A 1 26.68 1.10 -6.00
N LYS A 2 26.19 0.01 -6.61
CA LYS A 2 24.83 -0.08 -7.18
C LYS A 2 24.14 -1.31 -6.59
N ARG A 3 22.88 -1.16 -6.16
CA ARG A 3 22.02 -2.26 -5.66
C ARG A 3 20.59 -2.13 -6.19
N VAL A 4 19.91 -3.26 -6.27
CA VAL A 4 18.51 -3.35 -6.69
C VAL A 4 17.69 -3.89 -5.54
N PHE A 5 16.53 -3.26 -5.30
CA PHE A 5 15.60 -3.62 -4.26
C PHE A 5 14.18 -3.77 -4.85
N LEU A 6 13.35 -4.57 -4.22
CA LEU A 6 11.94 -4.74 -4.57
C LEU A 6 11.08 -4.07 -3.49
N ALA A 7 10.18 -3.21 -3.93
CA ALA A 7 9.26 -2.47 -3.09
C ALA A 7 7.85 -3.08 -3.22
N PRO A 8 7.35 -3.87 -2.23
CA PRO A 8 6.08 -4.58 -2.34
C PRO A 8 4.88 -3.62 -2.28
N ALA A 9 3.79 -3.97 -2.92
CA ALA A 9 2.48 -3.36 -2.67
C ALA A 9 1.91 -3.82 -1.32
N LYS A 10 0.91 -3.11 -0.81
CA LYS A 10 0.08 -3.53 0.33
C LYS A 10 -1.40 -3.58 -0.03
N ILE A 11 -2.16 -4.33 0.72
CA ILE A 11 -3.61 -4.25 0.76
C ILE A 11 -4.07 -3.97 2.19
N ASN A 12 -5.25 -3.34 2.33
CA ASN A 12 -5.93 -3.21 3.60
C ASN A 12 -6.97 -4.34 3.68
N LEU A 13 -6.68 -5.39 4.45
CA LEU A 13 -7.66 -6.44 4.75
C LEU A 13 -8.81 -5.90 5.60
N ARG A 14 -8.51 -4.87 6.41
CA ARG A 14 -9.50 -4.14 7.18
C ARG A 14 -9.11 -2.67 7.23
N LEU A 15 -10.07 -1.77 7.05
CA LEU A 15 -9.93 -0.34 7.22
C LEU A 15 -11.21 0.23 7.81
N GLN A 16 -11.15 0.66 9.05
CA GLN A 16 -12.25 1.31 9.73
C GLN A 16 -11.86 2.69 10.20
N VAL A 17 -12.75 3.63 10.02
CA VAL A 17 -12.58 5.02 10.42
C VAL A 17 -13.33 5.23 11.72
N LEU A 18 -12.61 5.51 12.80
CA LEU A 18 -13.15 5.58 14.15
C LEU A 18 -13.66 6.98 14.48
N SER A 19 -12.87 8.01 14.14
CA SER A 19 -13.22 9.40 14.41
C SER A 19 -12.51 10.35 13.46
N LYS A 20 -12.99 11.59 13.41
CA LYS A 20 -12.27 12.70 12.78
C LYS A 20 -11.53 13.47 13.87
N ARG A 21 -10.25 13.74 13.64
CA ARG A 21 -9.34 14.44 14.54
C ARG A 21 -9.40 15.96 14.32
N GLU A 22 -8.97 16.73 15.30
CA GLU A 22 -8.88 18.19 15.22
C GLU A 22 -7.85 18.67 14.18
N ASP A 23 -6.80 17.87 13.93
CA ASP A 23 -5.77 18.14 12.93
C ASP A 23 -6.22 17.86 11.48
N GLY A 24 -7.50 17.47 11.30
CA GLY A 24 -8.11 17.19 10.00
C GLY A 24 -7.91 15.75 9.49
N TYR A 25 -7.07 14.96 10.15
CA TYR A 25 -6.93 13.54 9.90
C TYR A 25 -8.06 12.73 10.53
N HIS A 26 -7.99 11.41 10.37
CA HIS A 26 -8.95 10.47 10.97
C HIS A 26 -8.20 9.42 11.79
N ASP A 27 -8.78 9.06 12.94
CA ASP A 27 -8.32 7.89 13.67
C ASP A 27 -8.82 6.64 12.97
N LEU A 28 -7.89 5.73 12.72
CA LEU A 28 -8.11 4.52 11.95
C LEU A 28 -7.83 3.27 12.78
N CYS A 29 -8.48 2.18 12.41
CA CYS A 29 -8.07 0.84 12.78
C CYS A 29 -8.00 -0.01 11.52
N MET A 30 -6.78 -0.42 11.16
CA MET A 30 -6.53 -1.17 9.93
C MET A 30 -5.82 -2.48 10.21
N VAL A 31 -5.99 -3.45 9.31
CA VAL A 31 -5.13 -4.62 9.19
C VAL A 31 -4.52 -4.60 7.80
N MET A 32 -3.19 -4.55 7.75
CA MET A 32 -2.43 -4.35 6.52
C MET A 32 -1.55 -5.56 6.23
N GLN A 33 -1.44 -5.90 4.95
CA GLN A 33 -0.67 -7.02 4.44
C GLN A 33 0.10 -6.61 3.19
N CYS A 34 1.43 -6.87 3.14
CA CYS A 34 2.20 -6.78 1.90
C CYS A 34 1.86 -7.94 0.96
N VAL A 35 1.94 -7.68 -0.35
CA VAL A 35 1.66 -8.65 -1.40
C VAL A 35 2.73 -8.63 -2.49
N SER A 36 2.88 -9.74 -3.22
CA SER A 36 3.94 -10.00 -4.20
C SER A 36 3.76 -9.26 -5.55
N LEU A 37 3.31 -8.02 -5.51
CA LEU A 37 3.40 -7.06 -6.61
C LEU A 37 4.44 -6.01 -6.22
N TYR A 38 5.48 -5.83 -7.03
CA TYR A 38 6.64 -5.01 -6.65
C TYR A 38 6.95 -3.92 -7.67
N ASP A 39 7.30 -2.74 -7.17
CA ASP A 39 8.13 -1.81 -7.90
C ASP A 39 9.60 -2.23 -7.78
N ARG A 40 10.42 -1.86 -8.75
CA ARG A 40 11.86 -2.15 -8.75
C ARG A 40 12.63 -0.84 -8.54
N ILE A 41 13.41 -0.80 -7.47
CA ILE A 41 14.20 0.36 -7.07
C ILE A 41 15.69 0.05 -7.32
N GLU A 42 16.32 0.82 -8.19
CA GLU A 42 17.75 0.77 -8.37
C GLU A 42 18.40 1.98 -7.69
N LEU A 43 19.28 1.71 -6.72
CA LEU A 43 20.02 2.69 -5.97
C LEU A 43 21.50 2.68 -6.38
N SER A 44 22.05 3.85 -6.71
CA SER A 44 23.48 4.01 -7.00
C SER A 44 24.05 5.16 -6.18
N LEU A 45 25.17 4.92 -5.47
CA LEU A 45 25.93 5.97 -4.81
C LEU A 45 26.91 6.62 -5.78
N SER A 46 26.99 7.95 -5.76
CA SER A 46 27.81 8.78 -6.64
C SER A 46 28.65 9.75 -5.81
N LYS A 47 29.75 10.23 -6.42
CA LYS A 47 30.59 11.28 -5.82
C LYS A 47 30.05 12.69 -6.06
N VAL A 48 29.09 12.86 -6.97
CA VAL A 48 28.46 14.15 -7.25
C VAL A 48 27.28 14.30 -6.28
N PRO A 49 27.32 15.24 -5.34
CA PRO A 49 26.25 15.44 -4.34
C PRO A 49 24.88 15.66 -4.97
N GLY A 50 23.84 15.31 -4.19
CA GLY A 50 22.45 15.51 -4.55
C GLY A 50 21.73 14.22 -4.99
N VAL A 51 20.40 14.27 -4.98
CA VAL A 51 19.51 13.16 -5.32
C VAL A 51 18.95 13.38 -6.73
N ARG A 52 19.16 12.40 -7.60
CA ARG A 52 18.61 12.36 -8.95
C ARG A 52 17.67 11.16 -9.07
N VAL A 53 16.46 11.39 -9.57
CA VAL A 53 15.44 10.34 -9.72
C VAL A 53 15.00 10.25 -11.18
N SER A 54 14.86 9.03 -11.65
CA SER A 54 14.25 8.69 -12.93
C SER A 54 13.13 7.67 -12.70
N CYS A 55 11.96 7.90 -13.31
CA CYS A 55 10.81 6.98 -13.30
C CYS A 55 10.41 6.68 -14.74
N PRO A 56 11.07 5.73 -15.43
CA PRO A 56 10.73 5.41 -16.81
C PRO A 56 9.25 5.02 -16.97
N GLY A 57 8.58 5.60 -17.96
CA GLY A 57 7.18 5.31 -18.28
C GLY A 57 6.15 5.96 -17.35
N VAL A 58 6.56 6.80 -16.40
CA VAL A 58 5.64 7.56 -15.54
C VAL A 58 5.99 9.06 -15.63
N ASP A 59 5.05 9.83 -16.15
CA ASP A 59 5.15 11.29 -16.11
C ASP A 59 4.87 11.77 -14.69
N LEU A 60 5.92 12.17 -13.99
CA LEU A 60 5.77 12.86 -12.70
C LEU A 60 5.17 14.23 -12.96
N LEU A 61 4.05 14.56 -12.32
CA LEU A 61 3.45 15.88 -12.44
C LEU A 61 4.48 16.96 -12.08
N PRO A 62 4.60 18.03 -12.88
CA PRO A 62 5.53 19.13 -12.59
C PRO A 62 5.28 19.68 -11.17
N GLY A 63 6.36 19.80 -10.39
CA GLY A 63 6.30 20.29 -9.01
C GLY A 63 5.99 19.24 -7.93
N THR A 64 5.63 18.01 -8.29
CA THR A 64 5.52 16.93 -7.31
C THR A 64 6.89 16.27 -7.11
N LYS A 65 7.47 16.41 -5.91
CA LYS A 65 8.67 15.67 -5.56
C LYS A 65 8.33 14.19 -5.39
N ASN A 66 9.04 13.31 -6.07
CA ASN A 66 8.94 11.87 -5.86
C ASN A 66 9.27 11.54 -4.40
N ILE A 67 8.38 10.80 -3.72
CA ILE A 67 8.53 10.49 -2.29
C ILE A 67 9.78 9.63 -2.00
N ALA A 68 10.21 8.77 -2.95
CA ALA A 68 11.45 8.02 -2.84
C ALA A 68 12.69 8.94 -2.92
N ALA A 69 12.68 9.97 -3.77
CA ALA A 69 13.74 10.98 -3.80
C ALA A 69 13.78 11.79 -2.49
N ARG A 70 12.60 12.19 -1.96
CA ARG A 70 12.51 12.86 -0.65
C ARG A 70 13.07 11.99 0.48
N ALA A 71 12.81 10.67 0.44
CA ALA A 71 13.35 9.73 1.41
C ALA A 71 14.88 9.73 1.41
N ALA A 72 15.49 9.73 0.21
CA ALA A 72 16.95 9.83 0.08
C ALA A 72 17.48 11.18 0.58
N GLU A 73 16.85 12.30 0.21
CA GLU A 73 17.23 13.65 0.67
C GLU A 73 17.24 13.71 2.21
N VAL A 74 16.13 13.35 2.85
CA VAL A 74 15.99 13.41 4.32
C VAL A 74 17.02 12.54 5.03
N LEU A 75 17.30 11.35 4.50
CA LEU A 75 18.30 10.46 5.11
C LEU A 75 19.72 11.02 4.99
N ILE A 76 20.10 11.54 3.81
CA ILE A 76 21.40 12.15 3.58
C ILE A 76 21.60 13.37 4.49
N ASP A 77 20.61 14.26 4.57
CA ASP A 77 20.65 15.45 5.42
C ASP A 77 20.82 15.06 6.90
N ARG A 78 20.09 14.03 7.35
CA ARG A 78 20.22 13.53 8.73
C ARG A 78 21.63 12.99 9.04
N LEU A 79 22.29 12.39 8.05
CA LEU A 79 23.65 11.84 8.21
C LEU A 79 24.74 12.92 8.14
N GLY A 80 24.40 14.16 7.77
CA GLY A 80 25.34 15.26 7.65
C GLY A 80 26.47 15.00 6.63
N LYS A 81 26.17 14.23 5.59
CA LYS A 81 27.15 13.81 4.58
C LYS A 81 26.73 14.27 3.18
N GLU A 82 27.70 14.73 2.39
CA GLU A 82 27.48 15.08 0.98
C GLU A 82 27.62 13.84 0.09
N TRP A 83 26.54 13.05 0.00
CA TRP A 83 26.45 11.93 -0.91
C TRP A 83 25.63 12.26 -2.16
N GLY A 84 26.05 11.72 -3.31
CA GLY A 84 25.21 11.63 -4.48
C GLY A 84 24.43 10.33 -4.50
N VAL A 85 23.14 10.39 -4.83
CA VAL A 85 22.27 9.23 -4.98
C VAL A 85 21.52 9.32 -6.30
N ASP A 86 21.70 8.29 -7.14
CA ASP A 86 20.93 8.10 -8.36
C ASP A 86 19.89 7.00 -8.12
N LEU A 87 18.62 7.34 -8.34
CA LEU A 87 17.45 6.48 -8.19
C LEU A 87 16.82 6.20 -9.55
N VAL A 88 16.62 4.91 -9.87
CA VAL A 88 15.74 4.53 -10.97
C VAL A 88 14.58 3.76 -10.36
N VAL A 89 13.36 4.24 -10.55
CA VAL A 89 12.12 3.65 -10.02
C VAL A 89 11.30 3.11 -11.18
N GLU A 90 11.31 1.80 -11.36
CA GLU A 90 10.48 1.10 -12.35
C GLU A 90 9.12 0.76 -11.69
N LYS A 91 8.06 1.47 -12.11
CA LYS A 91 6.72 1.35 -11.52
C LYS A 91 5.92 0.22 -12.13
N ASN A 92 5.65 -0.80 -11.31
CA ASN A 92 4.70 -1.87 -11.61
C ASN A 92 3.44 -1.78 -10.74
N ILE A 93 3.51 -1.13 -9.57
CA ILE A 93 2.35 -0.87 -8.72
C ILE A 93 1.61 0.34 -9.32
N PRO A 94 0.31 0.23 -9.67
CA PRO A 94 -0.46 1.35 -10.18
C PRO A 94 -0.42 2.55 -9.24
N VAL A 95 -0.21 3.74 -9.80
CA VAL A 95 -0.15 5.00 -9.02
C VAL A 95 -1.55 5.38 -8.53
N ALA A 96 -1.64 5.94 -7.32
CA ALA A 96 -2.91 6.36 -6.69
C ALA A 96 -3.98 5.25 -6.66
N ALA A 97 -3.58 4.00 -6.40
CA ALA A 97 -4.41 2.81 -6.52
C ALA A 97 -4.84 2.18 -5.18
N GLY A 98 -4.56 2.81 -4.04
CA GLY A 98 -4.84 2.24 -2.72
C GLY A 98 -3.84 1.15 -2.28
N LEU A 99 -2.75 0.96 -3.03
CA LEU A 99 -1.76 -0.12 -2.85
C LEU A 99 -0.44 0.32 -2.17
N GLY A 100 -0.29 1.59 -1.82
CA GLY A 100 0.86 2.11 -1.06
C GLY A 100 2.19 2.14 -1.81
N GLY A 101 2.21 2.04 -3.16
CA GLY A 101 3.43 1.90 -3.95
C GLY A 101 4.48 2.98 -3.68
N GLY A 102 4.09 4.27 -3.66
CA GLY A 102 5.03 5.35 -3.38
C GLY A 102 5.63 5.30 -1.97
N SER A 103 4.82 4.93 -0.96
CA SER A 103 5.29 4.75 0.42
C SER A 103 6.23 3.55 0.55
N SER A 104 5.97 2.48 -0.20
CA SER A 104 6.87 1.33 -0.31
C SER A 104 8.21 1.71 -0.92
N ASP A 105 8.18 2.47 -2.02
CA ASP A 105 9.40 2.98 -2.67
C ASP A 105 10.25 3.79 -1.67
N ALA A 106 9.63 4.71 -0.93
CA ALA A 106 10.30 5.53 0.08
C ALA A 106 10.92 4.69 1.20
N ALA A 107 10.18 3.69 1.73
CA ALA A 107 10.65 2.79 2.77
C ALA A 107 11.88 1.99 2.32
N VAL A 108 11.81 1.43 1.11
CA VAL A 108 12.92 0.67 0.51
C VAL A 108 14.15 1.55 0.27
N VAL A 109 13.96 2.81 -0.14
CA VAL A 109 15.08 3.78 -0.28
C VAL A 109 15.71 4.08 1.07
N LEU A 110 14.92 4.34 2.14
CA LEU A 110 15.45 4.56 3.49
C LEU A 110 16.27 3.37 3.96
N GLN A 111 15.74 2.15 3.86
CA GLN A 111 16.42 0.94 4.29
C GLN A 111 17.66 0.65 3.42
N GLY A 112 17.52 0.74 2.10
CA GLY A 112 18.60 0.47 1.17
C GLY A 112 19.79 1.44 1.33
N LEU A 113 19.53 2.73 1.53
CA LEU A 113 20.59 3.71 1.79
C LEU A 113 21.20 3.54 3.19
N ASN A 114 20.40 3.24 4.23
CA ASN A 114 20.93 2.92 5.54
C ASN A 114 21.97 1.80 5.47
N ASP A 115 21.65 0.72 4.73
CA ASP A 115 22.55 -0.42 4.53
C ASP A 115 23.76 -0.07 3.66
N MET A 116 23.54 0.62 2.54
CA MET A 116 24.62 0.95 1.58
C MET A 116 25.63 1.92 2.13
N LEU A 117 25.21 2.84 3.00
CA LEU A 117 26.05 3.86 3.64
C LEU A 117 26.64 3.38 4.97
N GLY A 118 26.20 2.21 5.48
CA GLY A 118 26.57 1.72 6.80
C GLY A 118 26.16 2.71 7.91
N ALA A 119 25.00 3.35 7.75
CA ALA A 119 24.55 4.40 8.67
C ALA A 119 24.16 3.88 10.06
N GLY A 120 23.77 2.60 10.16
CA GLY A 120 23.47 1.92 11.42
C GLY A 120 22.21 2.40 12.13
N LEU A 121 21.31 3.09 11.41
CA LEU A 121 20.03 3.51 11.98
C LEU A 121 19.17 2.29 12.28
N SER A 122 18.56 2.28 13.46
CA SER A 122 17.61 1.26 13.89
C SER A 122 16.30 1.34 13.08
N ARG A 123 15.50 0.27 13.15
CA ARG A 123 14.16 0.25 12.52
C ARG A 123 13.29 1.41 13.02
N ASP A 124 13.30 1.68 14.32
CA ASP A 124 12.48 2.73 14.94
C ASP A 124 12.89 4.12 14.44
N GLU A 125 14.19 4.37 14.28
CA GLU A 125 14.69 5.63 13.70
C GLU A 125 14.28 5.78 12.25
N LEU A 126 14.36 4.72 11.43
CA LEU A 126 13.89 4.73 10.05
C LEU A 126 12.37 4.94 9.98
N MET A 127 11.58 4.30 10.86
CA MET A 127 10.13 4.50 10.96
C MET A 127 9.78 5.94 11.34
N SER A 128 10.52 6.55 12.26
CA SER A 128 10.36 7.96 12.64
C SER A 128 10.61 8.89 11.44
N ILE A 129 11.65 8.65 10.65
CA ILE A 129 11.89 9.37 9.39
C ILE A 129 10.74 9.12 8.42
N GLY A 130 10.34 7.86 8.26
CA GLY A 130 9.28 7.42 7.36
C GLY A 130 7.94 8.10 7.63
N SER A 131 7.57 8.29 8.89
CA SER A 131 6.33 8.97 9.30
C SER A 131 6.24 10.41 8.79
N SER A 132 7.38 11.11 8.68
CA SER A 132 7.44 12.47 8.12
C SER A 132 7.24 12.53 6.60
N LEU A 133 7.41 11.40 5.92
CA LEU A 133 7.28 11.28 4.47
C LEU A 133 5.87 10.87 4.04
N GLY A 134 5.24 9.99 4.83
CA GLY A 134 3.88 9.51 4.55
C GLY A 134 3.40 8.48 5.57
N ALA A 135 2.09 8.43 5.81
CA ALA A 135 1.47 7.59 6.84
C ALA A 135 1.71 6.06 6.63
N ASP A 136 1.78 5.60 5.39
CA ASP A 136 2.01 4.18 5.08
C ASP A 136 3.51 3.79 5.07
N VAL A 137 4.46 4.75 5.10
CA VAL A 137 5.90 4.43 5.02
C VAL A 137 6.38 3.58 6.21
N PRO A 138 5.97 3.87 7.46
CA PRO A 138 6.33 3.04 8.61
C PRO A 138 5.90 1.58 8.48
N PHE A 139 4.74 1.30 7.88
CA PHE A 139 4.26 -0.06 7.68
C PHE A 139 5.23 -0.90 6.83
N PHE A 140 5.76 -0.33 5.74
CA PHE A 140 6.72 -1.05 4.90
C PHE A 140 8.08 -1.25 5.58
N LEU A 141 8.50 -0.32 6.45
CA LEU A 141 9.70 -0.47 7.29
C LEU A 141 9.50 -1.49 8.41
N TYR A 142 8.27 -1.62 8.91
CA TYR A 142 7.90 -2.63 9.90
C TYR A 142 8.07 -4.05 9.36
N GLY A 143 7.76 -4.28 8.07
CA GLY A 143 8.16 -5.45 7.30
C GLY A 143 7.39 -6.73 7.61
N GLN A 144 6.21 -6.64 8.22
CA GLN A 144 5.33 -7.78 8.47
C GLN A 144 3.86 -7.32 8.52
N PRO A 145 2.88 -8.24 8.43
CA PRO A 145 1.47 -7.90 8.60
C PRO A 145 1.23 -7.23 9.95
N ALA A 146 0.42 -6.18 9.95
CA ALA A 146 0.25 -5.36 11.15
C ALA A 146 -1.18 -4.86 11.34
N ILE A 147 -1.55 -4.67 12.62
CA ILE A 147 -2.63 -3.78 13.02
C ILE A 147 -2.04 -2.37 13.02
N ALA A 148 -2.66 -1.45 12.29
CA ALA A 148 -2.29 -0.04 12.26
C ALA A 148 -3.39 0.81 12.89
N ARG A 149 -3.03 1.67 13.83
CA ARG A 149 -3.92 2.61 14.54
C ARG A 149 -3.44 4.05 14.35
N GLY A 150 -4.14 5.01 15.00
CA GLY A 150 -3.89 6.42 14.78
C GLY A 150 -4.22 6.81 13.35
N ILE A 151 -3.35 7.54 12.67
CA ILE A 151 -3.48 7.85 11.24
C ILE A 151 -2.97 6.72 10.33
N GLY A 152 -2.62 5.55 10.92
CA GLY A 152 -2.02 4.40 10.25
C GLY A 152 -0.55 4.18 10.63
N ASP A 153 -0.03 4.94 11.56
CA ASP A 153 1.38 5.03 11.98
C ASP A 153 1.71 4.24 13.24
N LEU A 154 0.72 3.90 14.07
CA LEU A 154 0.89 3.09 15.28
C LEU A 154 0.72 1.60 14.96
N LEU A 155 1.84 0.93 14.74
CA LEU A 155 1.88 -0.46 14.29
C LEU A 155 2.03 -1.46 15.43
N GLN A 156 1.25 -2.54 15.36
CA GLN A 156 1.30 -3.66 16.29
C GLN A 156 1.29 -4.98 15.51
N PRO A 157 1.98 -6.03 16.00
CA PRO A 157 1.95 -7.33 15.36
C PRO A 157 0.53 -7.92 15.40
N LEU A 158 0.23 -8.78 14.45
CA LEU A 158 -1.00 -9.58 14.51
C LEU A 158 -0.93 -10.57 15.68
N PRO A 159 -2.04 -10.85 16.36
CA PRO A 159 -2.07 -11.82 17.47
C PRO A 159 -1.84 -13.26 17.02
N GLN A 160 -2.03 -13.53 15.74
CA GLN A 160 -1.81 -14.84 15.11
C GLN A 160 -1.50 -14.66 13.61
N PRO A 161 -0.81 -15.61 12.97
CA PRO A 161 -0.63 -15.61 11.52
C PRO A 161 -1.96 -15.63 10.78
N LEU A 162 -2.01 -15.01 9.60
CA LEU A 162 -3.13 -15.14 8.68
C LEU A 162 -3.04 -16.45 7.90
N PRO A 163 -4.17 -17.04 7.47
CA PRO A 163 -4.16 -18.21 6.60
C PRO A 163 -3.46 -17.94 5.28
N ASP A 164 -2.83 -18.98 4.73
CA ASP A 164 -2.29 -18.95 3.37
C ASP A 164 -3.45 -18.84 2.37
N VAL A 165 -3.42 -17.78 1.58
CA VAL A 165 -4.40 -17.47 0.55
C VAL A 165 -3.72 -16.82 -0.64
N TRP A 166 -4.43 -16.76 -1.76
CA TRP A 166 -4.03 -16.00 -2.94
C TRP A 166 -4.98 -14.84 -3.15
N TYR A 167 -4.44 -13.76 -3.72
CA TYR A 167 -5.25 -12.60 -4.07
C TYR A 167 -5.22 -12.34 -5.57
N VAL A 168 -6.34 -11.87 -6.10
CA VAL A 168 -6.40 -11.25 -7.43
C VAL A 168 -6.65 -9.77 -7.20
N LEU A 169 -5.67 -8.94 -7.55
CA LEU A 169 -5.79 -7.48 -7.53
C LEU A 169 -6.34 -7.03 -8.88
N VAL A 170 -7.37 -6.20 -8.89
CA VAL A 170 -7.94 -5.63 -10.10
C VAL A 170 -8.06 -4.12 -9.98
N ASN A 171 -7.42 -3.40 -10.90
CA ASN A 171 -7.52 -1.95 -11.00
C ASN A 171 -8.28 -1.57 -12.27
N PRO A 172 -9.43 -0.87 -12.16
CA PRO A 172 -10.25 -0.51 -13.31
C PRO A 172 -9.71 0.68 -14.14
N GLY A 173 -8.54 1.23 -13.78
CA GLY A 173 -7.92 2.34 -14.53
C GLY A 173 -8.48 3.73 -14.21
N VAL A 174 -9.33 3.88 -13.19
CA VAL A 174 -9.83 5.18 -12.75
C VAL A 174 -8.94 5.77 -11.64
N ALA A 175 -8.79 7.10 -11.59
CA ALA A 175 -8.01 7.76 -10.55
C ALA A 175 -8.92 8.20 -9.41
N VAL A 176 -8.62 7.77 -8.17
CA VAL A 176 -9.36 8.12 -6.97
C VAL A 176 -8.51 9.00 -6.05
N SER A 177 -9.04 10.17 -5.69
CA SER A 177 -8.41 11.07 -4.73
C SER A 177 -8.70 10.61 -3.31
N THR A 178 -7.68 10.18 -2.57
CA THR A 178 -7.79 9.82 -1.15
C THR A 178 -8.37 10.95 -0.32
N ALA A 179 -7.90 12.19 -0.54
CA ALA A 179 -8.40 13.36 0.18
C ALA A 179 -9.91 13.56 -0.05
N TRP A 180 -10.37 13.41 -1.31
CA TRP A 180 -11.79 13.52 -1.63
C TRP A 180 -12.62 12.43 -0.92
N VAL A 181 -12.13 11.19 -0.87
CA VAL A 181 -12.85 10.08 -0.21
C VAL A 181 -13.04 10.39 1.27
N TYR A 182 -11.99 10.79 1.99
CA TYR A 182 -12.07 11.14 3.40
C TYR A 182 -12.96 12.37 3.67
N GLN A 183 -12.92 13.38 2.80
CA GLN A 183 -13.79 14.57 2.91
C GLN A 183 -15.27 14.24 2.77
N ASN A 184 -15.62 13.21 2.01
CA ASN A 184 -17.00 12.81 1.74
C ASN A 184 -17.47 11.61 2.59
N LEU A 185 -16.69 11.18 3.57
CA LEU A 185 -17.00 9.98 4.36
C LEU A 185 -18.27 10.11 5.20
N GLY A 186 -18.62 11.33 5.66
CA GLY A 186 -19.84 11.62 6.41
C GLY A 186 -19.92 10.75 7.69
N LEU A 187 -18.98 10.93 8.62
CA LEU A 187 -18.99 10.23 9.90
C LEU A 187 -20.22 10.67 10.72
N THR A 188 -21.10 9.72 11.04
CA THR A 188 -22.33 9.97 11.78
C THR A 188 -22.25 9.64 13.26
N SER A 189 -21.20 8.93 13.70
CA SER A 189 -20.99 8.55 15.09
C SER A 189 -19.50 8.38 15.40
N LEU A 190 -19.12 8.74 16.62
CA LEU A 190 -17.83 8.37 17.22
C LEU A 190 -17.94 6.92 17.70
N VAL A 191 -16.91 6.12 17.45
CA VAL A 191 -16.79 4.77 18.02
C VAL A 191 -15.84 4.87 19.21
N ASP A 192 -16.40 4.96 20.42
CA ASP A 192 -15.62 5.17 21.66
C ASP A 192 -14.69 3.99 22.00
N GLU A 193 -15.14 2.76 21.73
CA GLU A 193 -14.30 1.56 21.86
C GLU A 193 -14.45 0.68 20.63
N TYR A 194 -13.40 0.57 19.83
CA TYR A 194 -13.37 -0.38 18.73
C TYR A 194 -12.51 -1.59 19.08
N ARG A 195 -13.14 -2.77 19.09
CA ARG A 195 -12.45 -4.05 19.21
C ARG A 195 -12.42 -4.75 17.86
N LEU A 196 -11.21 -5.13 17.45
CA LEU A 196 -11.06 -5.98 16.27
C LEU A 196 -11.81 -7.30 16.49
N PRO A 197 -12.54 -7.81 15.46
CA PRO A 197 -13.10 -9.14 15.52
C PRO A 197 -12.00 -10.19 15.61
N GLY A 198 -12.37 -11.45 15.84
CA GLY A 198 -11.44 -12.58 15.77
C GLY A 198 -10.74 -12.61 14.42
N PHE A 199 -9.43 -12.89 14.43
CA PHE A 199 -8.64 -12.98 13.20
C PHE A 199 -8.97 -14.29 12.44
N PRO A 200 -8.89 -14.28 11.09
CA PRO A 200 -9.13 -15.45 10.26
C PRO A 200 -8.24 -16.63 10.67
N LYS A 201 -8.82 -17.80 10.78
CA LYS A 201 -8.11 -19.08 11.00
C LYS A 201 -8.11 -19.94 9.75
N THR A 202 -9.07 -19.71 8.86
CA THR A 202 -9.23 -20.37 7.57
C THR A 202 -9.44 -19.34 6.47
N ALA A 203 -9.26 -19.72 5.21
CA ALA A 203 -9.54 -18.86 4.06
C ALA A 203 -11.00 -18.38 4.03
N GLN A 204 -11.95 -19.18 4.50
CA GLN A 204 -13.37 -18.85 4.54
C GLN A 204 -13.68 -17.69 5.51
N ASP A 205 -12.91 -17.55 6.57
CA ASP A 205 -13.13 -16.53 7.59
C ASP A 205 -12.89 -15.11 7.06
N PHE A 206 -12.16 -14.96 5.95
CA PHE A 206 -11.97 -13.66 5.30
C PHE A 206 -13.30 -13.01 4.90
N LYS A 207 -14.33 -13.80 4.59
CA LYS A 207 -15.66 -13.31 4.20
C LYS A 207 -16.28 -12.37 5.24
N SER A 208 -16.10 -12.68 6.53
CA SER A 208 -16.60 -11.85 7.63
C SER A 208 -15.57 -10.88 8.19
N PHE A 209 -14.29 -11.08 7.86
CA PHE A 209 -13.20 -10.28 8.40
C PHE A 209 -12.93 -9.00 7.61
N VAL A 210 -12.98 -9.07 6.26
CA VAL A 210 -12.62 -7.92 5.42
C VAL A 210 -13.70 -6.84 5.47
N VAL A 211 -13.26 -5.60 5.70
CA VAL A 211 -14.14 -4.43 5.74
C VAL A 211 -13.37 -3.17 5.35
N ASN A 212 -14.03 -2.23 4.66
CA ASN A 212 -13.45 -0.93 4.33
C ASN A 212 -14.54 0.16 4.33
N ASP A 213 -14.50 1.04 5.33
CA ASP A 213 -15.48 2.12 5.50
C ASP A 213 -15.43 3.16 4.37
N LEU A 214 -14.28 3.28 3.69
CA LEU A 214 -14.12 4.20 2.56
C LEU A 214 -14.82 3.70 1.30
N GLU A 215 -15.11 2.41 1.22
CA GLU A 215 -15.62 1.76 0.01
C GLU A 215 -16.94 2.34 -0.45
N ARG A 216 -17.89 2.60 0.46
CA ARG A 216 -19.20 3.18 0.11
C ARG A 216 -19.08 4.54 -0.58
N VAL A 217 -18.10 5.36 -0.16
CA VAL A 217 -17.87 6.68 -0.74
C VAL A 217 -17.30 6.56 -2.13
N THR A 218 -16.30 5.70 -2.30
CA THR A 218 -15.68 5.48 -3.61
C THR A 218 -16.67 4.88 -4.60
N LEU A 219 -17.45 3.88 -4.20
CA LEU A 219 -18.46 3.24 -5.05
C LEU A 219 -19.56 4.23 -5.51
N SER A 220 -19.91 5.23 -4.70
CA SER A 220 -20.93 6.21 -5.09
C SER A 220 -20.51 7.10 -6.26
N ARG A 221 -19.20 7.27 -6.49
CA ARG A 221 -18.65 8.12 -7.55
C ARG A 221 -18.01 7.33 -8.70
N TYR A 222 -17.52 6.15 -8.39
CA TYR A 222 -16.78 5.30 -9.32
C TYR A 222 -17.45 3.93 -9.43
N PRO A 223 -18.54 3.81 -10.22
CA PRO A 223 -19.28 2.55 -10.35
C PRO A 223 -18.44 1.42 -10.93
N GLU A 224 -17.34 1.73 -11.65
CA GLU A 224 -16.39 0.75 -12.18
C GLU A 224 -15.79 -0.13 -11.07
N VAL A 225 -15.58 0.43 -9.88
CA VAL A 225 -15.09 -0.32 -8.71
C VAL A 225 -16.12 -1.37 -8.28
N GLY A 226 -17.41 -1.05 -8.36
CA GLY A 226 -18.51 -1.98 -8.11
C GLY A 226 -18.57 -3.12 -9.12
N LEU A 227 -18.35 -2.81 -10.40
CA LEU A 227 -18.28 -3.85 -11.45
C LEU A 227 -17.13 -4.83 -11.21
N VAL A 228 -15.95 -4.34 -10.81
CA VAL A 228 -14.81 -5.19 -10.43
C VAL A 228 -15.19 -6.11 -9.27
N LYS A 229 -15.85 -5.58 -8.23
CA LYS A 229 -16.28 -6.37 -7.08
C LYS A 229 -17.24 -7.50 -7.48
N SER A 230 -18.26 -7.18 -8.26
CA SER A 230 -19.23 -8.16 -8.74
C SER A 230 -18.52 -9.25 -9.55
N ARG A 231 -17.61 -8.85 -10.45
CA ARG A 231 -16.90 -9.81 -11.30
C ARG A 231 -16.00 -10.76 -10.52
N LEU A 232 -15.25 -10.26 -9.53
CA LEU A 232 -14.43 -11.11 -8.65
C LEU A 232 -15.28 -12.10 -7.86
N SER A 233 -16.46 -11.66 -7.36
CA SER A 233 -17.40 -12.53 -6.65
C SER A 233 -17.95 -13.64 -7.55
N GLU A 234 -18.35 -13.32 -8.79
CA GLU A 234 -18.83 -14.30 -9.80
C GLU A 234 -17.75 -15.32 -10.18
N LEU A 235 -16.46 -14.92 -10.09
CA LEU A 235 -15.33 -15.80 -10.37
C LEU A 235 -14.90 -16.65 -9.17
N GLY A 236 -15.66 -16.63 -8.07
CA GLY A 236 -15.50 -17.53 -6.95
C GLY A 236 -14.61 -17.01 -5.84
N ALA A 237 -14.31 -15.70 -5.80
CA ALA A 237 -13.57 -15.12 -4.68
C ALA A 237 -14.33 -15.33 -3.36
N LEU A 238 -13.64 -15.83 -2.32
CA LEU A 238 -14.17 -16.07 -0.97
C LEU A 238 -14.58 -14.78 -0.28
N ALA A 239 -13.83 -13.71 -0.55
CA ALA A 239 -14.10 -12.35 -0.07
C ALA A 239 -13.61 -11.36 -1.11
N VAL A 240 -14.27 -10.20 -1.22
CA VAL A 240 -13.91 -9.13 -2.17
C VAL A 240 -13.97 -7.79 -1.47
N LEU A 241 -12.89 -7.02 -1.54
CA LEU A 241 -12.80 -5.71 -0.91
C LEU A 241 -11.95 -4.73 -1.73
N MET A 242 -12.27 -3.44 -1.64
CA MET A 242 -11.44 -2.36 -2.13
C MET A 242 -10.28 -2.09 -1.16
N SER A 243 -9.05 -1.91 -1.65
CA SER A 243 -7.89 -1.58 -0.84
C SER A 243 -7.74 -0.06 -0.66
N GLY A 244 -7.58 0.39 0.59
CA GLY A 244 -7.42 1.81 0.90
C GLY A 244 -8.59 2.65 0.39
N SER A 245 -8.31 3.81 -0.19
CA SER A 245 -9.32 4.66 -0.87
C SER A 245 -9.71 4.16 -2.26
N GLY A 246 -9.12 3.06 -2.72
CA GLY A 246 -9.31 2.49 -4.06
C GLY A 246 -8.39 3.13 -5.12
N PRO A 247 -8.67 2.88 -6.41
CA PRO A 247 -9.76 2.08 -6.94
C PRO A 247 -9.50 0.56 -6.97
N THR A 248 -8.31 0.10 -6.58
CA THR A 248 -7.98 -1.33 -6.66
C THR A 248 -8.87 -2.14 -5.72
N VAL A 249 -9.46 -3.19 -6.27
CA VAL A 249 -10.21 -4.21 -5.54
C VAL A 249 -9.39 -5.49 -5.51
N PHE A 250 -9.41 -6.19 -4.40
CA PHE A 250 -8.85 -7.53 -4.31
C PHE A 250 -9.91 -8.59 -4.02
N GLY A 251 -9.75 -9.75 -4.64
CA GLY A 251 -10.49 -10.98 -4.32
C GLY A 251 -9.58 -11.96 -3.62
N VAL A 252 -10.08 -12.62 -2.58
CA VAL A 252 -9.39 -13.70 -1.84
C VAL A 252 -9.75 -15.04 -2.47
N PHE A 253 -8.75 -15.87 -2.75
CA PHE A 253 -8.91 -17.21 -3.31
C PHE A 253 -8.20 -18.24 -2.45
N HIS A 254 -8.69 -19.46 -2.47
CA HIS A 254 -8.16 -20.54 -1.65
C HIS A 254 -6.75 -20.94 -2.12
N ASP A 255 -6.55 -21.02 -3.43
CA ASP A 255 -5.28 -21.47 -4.01
C ASP A 255 -4.88 -20.67 -5.27
N GLN A 256 -3.67 -20.94 -5.75
CA GLN A 256 -3.07 -20.28 -6.89
C GLN A 256 -3.85 -20.53 -8.19
N ALA A 257 -4.30 -21.77 -8.42
CA ALA A 257 -4.93 -22.15 -9.67
C ALA A 257 -6.28 -21.45 -9.89
N GLU A 258 -7.07 -21.31 -8.81
CA GLU A 258 -8.32 -20.55 -8.81
C GLU A 258 -8.04 -19.06 -9.08
N ALA A 259 -7.07 -18.47 -8.38
CA ALA A 259 -6.69 -17.07 -8.54
C ALA A 259 -6.20 -16.77 -9.97
N GLU A 260 -5.30 -17.60 -10.52
CA GLU A 260 -4.80 -17.43 -11.88
C GLU A 260 -5.91 -17.58 -12.94
N THR A 261 -6.84 -18.49 -12.70
CA THR A 261 -7.99 -18.69 -13.62
C THR A 261 -8.90 -17.47 -13.61
N ALA A 262 -9.21 -16.91 -12.42
CA ALA A 262 -9.99 -15.69 -12.29
C ALA A 262 -9.27 -14.49 -12.94
N CYS A 263 -8.00 -14.30 -12.66
CA CYS A 263 -7.17 -13.23 -13.21
C CYS A 263 -7.14 -13.28 -14.75
N ARG A 264 -6.93 -14.47 -15.34
CA ARG A 264 -6.92 -14.67 -16.79
C ARG A 264 -8.26 -14.31 -17.43
N LYS A 265 -9.39 -14.73 -16.85
CA LYS A 265 -10.73 -14.38 -17.33
C LYS A 265 -10.94 -12.87 -17.33
N ILE A 266 -10.59 -12.19 -16.25
CA ILE A 266 -10.70 -10.72 -16.12
C ILE A 266 -9.90 -10.03 -17.23
N ARG A 267 -8.65 -10.44 -17.48
CA ARG A 267 -7.79 -9.86 -18.53
C ARG A 267 -8.37 -10.04 -19.93
N LEU A 268 -9.03 -11.16 -20.19
CA LEU A 268 -9.66 -11.44 -21.48
C LEU A 268 -10.94 -10.62 -21.71
N GLU A 269 -11.75 -10.45 -20.66
CA GLU A 269 -13.07 -9.81 -20.75
C GLU A 269 -12.99 -8.27 -20.63
N HIS A 270 -11.98 -7.75 -19.93
CA HIS A 270 -11.84 -6.33 -19.62
C HIS A 270 -10.45 -5.80 -19.94
N GLN A 271 -10.17 -5.51 -21.21
CA GLN A 271 -8.86 -5.04 -21.68
C GLN A 271 -8.37 -3.74 -21.03
N GLY A 272 -9.28 -2.90 -20.50
CA GLY A 272 -8.95 -1.67 -19.77
C GLY A 272 -8.63 -1.89 -18.30
N TRP A 273 -8.84 -3.09 -17.75
CA TRP A 273 -8.54 -3.41 -16.36
C TRP A 273 -7.17 -4.06 -16.25
N ARG A 274 -6.42 -3.63 -15.25
CA ARG A 274 -5.19 -4.32 -14.87
C ARG A 274 -5.49 -5.34 -13.79
N ALA A 275 -5.19 -6.61 -14.03
CA ALA A 275 -5.40 -7.69 -13.07
C ALA A 275 -4.09 -8.44 -12.81
N GLU A 276 -3.78 -8.74 -11.55
CA GLU A 276 -2.57 -9.43 -11.12
C GLU A 276 -2.90 -10.48 -10.05
N THR A 277 -2.35 -11.69 -10.21
CA THR A 277 -2.37 -12.71 -9.16
C THR A 277 -1.18 -12.52 -8.24
N VAL A 278 -1.43 -12.40 -6.93
CA VAL A 278 -0.42 -12.15 -5.93
C VAL A 278 -0.64 -12.99 -4.67
N ARG A 279 0.41 -13.15 -3.87
CA ARG A 279 0.35 -13.82 -2.56
C ARG A 279 0.84 -12.89 -1.45
N PRO A 280 0.53 -13.19 -0.17
CA PRO A 280 1.16 -12.55 0.97
C PRO A 280 2.69 -12.64 0.94
N VAL A 281 3.38 -11.61 1.42
CA VAL A 281 4.85 -11.57 1.60
C VAL A 281 5.21 -10.91 2.90
#